data_5e65965a863a68663b91eabb467c708d
#
_entry.id   5e65965a863a68663b91eabb467c708d
#
_cell.length_a   1.000
_cell.length_b   1.000
_cell.length_c   1.000
_cell.angle_alpha   90.00
_cell.angle_beta   90.00
_cell.angle_gamma   90.00
#
_symmetry.space_group_name_H-M   'P 1'
#
loop_
_entity.id
_entity.type
_entity.pdbx_description
1 polymer ?
#
loop_
_entity_poly.entity_id
_entity_poly.type
_entity_poly.pdbx_seq_one_letter_code
_entity_poly.pdbx_strand_id
1 'polypeptide(L)'
;LHTAYRRQRQMCIRDSPKAMELIRKEEEAEKGKVFAAGCGFYKIVLLFFVGAFLGDITETIFCRITAGVWMSRSSVVWGPFSIVWGLAIALVTAMLYKYKDRSDSFLFIIGTLLGGAYEYLCSVFTEIVFGKVFWDYSEIPFNLGGRINLLYCFFWGIAAVVWFKKIYPYISAWIEKIPMLTGKVLTWFLIIFMVCNVAVSCIALVRYDERGKGVVAENSIQKWADEHYDDAKMEKIYPNAKATE
;
A
#
# COMPACT_ATOMS: atom_id res chain seq x y z
N LEU A 1 -5.29 17.96 50.07
CA LEU A 1 -4.00 17.35 50.40
C LEU A 1 -3.91 15.86 49.99
N HIS A 2 -4.97 15.05 50.13
CA HIS A 2 -4.97 13.63 49.79
C HIS A 2 -4.85 13.33 48.27
N THR A 3 -5.37 14.17 47.41
CA THR A 3 -5.33 13.99 45.95
C THR A 3 -3.96 14.33 45.34
N ALA A 4 -3.27 15.32 45.88
CA ALA A 4 -1.91 15.68 45.45
C ALA A 4 -0.90 14.59 45.87
N TYR A 5 -1.03 14.05 47.07
CA TYR A 5 -0.17 12.97 47.58
C TYR A 5 -0.37 11.65 46.82
N ARG A 6 -1.61 11.34 46.37
CA ARG A 6 -1.93 10.21 45.54
C ARG A 6 -1.31 10.32 44.13
N ARG A 7 -1.38 11.53 43.54
CA ARG A 7 -0.75 11.82 42.23
C ARG A 7 0.79 11.73 42.32
N GLN A 8 1.38 12.25 43.39
CA GLN A 8 2.84 12.21 43.59
C GLN A 8 3.34 10.78 43.83
N ARG A 9 2.60 9.96 44.59
CA ARG A 9 2.89 8.54 44.81
C ARG A 9 2.73 7.72 43.51
N GLN A 10 1.75 8.04 42.66
CA GLN A 10 1.61 7.42 41.36
C GLN A 10 2.73 7.81 40.38
N MET A 11 3.22 9.06 40.45
CA MET A 11 4.40 9.51 39.69
C MET A 11 5.67 8.78 40.12
N CYS A 12 5.94 8.71 41.45
CA CYS A 12 7.14 8.02 41.98
C CYS A 12 7.13 6.49 41.70
N ILE A 13 5.96 5.85 41.66
CA ILE A 13 5.85 4.43 41.29
C ILE A 13 6.12 4.24 39.81
N ARG A 14 5.66 5.19 39.00
CA ARG A 14 5.82 5.17 37.54
C ARG A 14 7.28 5.37 37.08
N ASP A 15 8.10 6.03 37.91
CA ASP A 15 9.52 6.31 37.62
C ASP A 15 10.46 5.20 38.17
N SER A 16 9.92 4.20 38.87
CA SER A 16 10.73 3.05 39.29
C SER A 16 11.01 2.12 38.12
N PRO A 17 12.28 1.74 37.85
CA PRO A 17 12.64 0.82 36.76
C PRO A 17 11.88 -0.52 36.84
N LYS A 18 11.60 -1.03 38.03
CA LYS A 18 10.81 -2.25 38.23
C LYS A 18 9.35 -2.08 37.92
N ALA A 19 8.74 -0.92 38.23
CA ALA A 19 7.36 -0.64 37.93
C ALA A 19 7.18 -0.41 36.42
N MET A 20 8.12 0.26 35.76
CA MET A 20 8.15 0.41 34.30
C MET A 20 8.27 -0.93 33.59
N GLU A 21 9.07 -1.85 34.10
CA GLU A 21 9.20 -3.20 33.55
C GLU A 21 7.91 -4.03 33.71
N LEU A 22 7.24 -3.92 34.84
CA LEU A 22 5.94 -4.57 35.08
C LEU A 22 4.85 -4.02 34.17
N ILE A 23 4.76 -2.69 34.06
CA ILE A 23 3.80 -2.04 33.14
C ILE A 23 4.07 -2.47 31.70
N ARG A 24 5.34 -2.52 31.28
CA ARG A 24 5.71 -3.00 29.94
C ARG A 24 5.31 -4.45 29.72
N LYS A 25 5.54 -5.34 30.69
CA LYS A 25 5.13 -6.75 30.61
C LYS A 25 3.62 -6.93 30.55
N GLU A 26 2.86 -6.13 31.30
CA GLU A 26 1.39 -6.12 31.25
C GLU A 26 0.89 -5.61 29.91
N GLU A 27 1.45 -4.52 29.39
CA GLU A 27 1.13 -4.00 28.04
C GLU A 27 1.48 -4.99 26.95
N GLU A 28 2.61 -5.69 27.03
CA GLU A 28 3.01 -6.73 26.09
C GLU A 28 2.08 -7.95 26.17
N ALA A 29 1.66 -8.34 27.36
CA ALA A 29 0.69 -9.43 27.56
C ALA A 29 -0.72 -9.06 27.07
N GLU A 30 -1.16 -7.82 27.21
CA GLU A 30 -2.41 -7.33 26.65
C GLU A 30 -2.35 -7.23 25.14
N LYS A 31 -1.25 -6.73 24.58
CA LYS A 31 -1.01 -6.71 23.12
C LYS A 31 -1.06 -8.12 22.52
N GLY A 32 -0.60 -9.13 23.25
CA GLY A 32 -0.69 -10.53 22.81
C GLY A 32 -2.13 -11.09 22.72
N LYS A 33 -3.11 -10.42 23.35
CA LYS A 33 -4.53 -10.80 23.32
C LYS A 33 -5.30 -10.13 22.18
N VAL A 34 -4.78 -9.04 21.61
CA VAL A 34 -5.42 -8.27 20.53
C VAL A 34 -4.79 -8.64 19.20
N PHE A 35 -5.63 -9.04 18.24
CA PHE A 35 -5.16 -9.34 16.89
C PHE A 35 -4.50 -8.12 16.26
N ALA A 36 -3.34 -8.32 15.64
CA ALA A 36 -2.60 -7.31 14.92
C ALA A 36 -2.32 -6.02 15.71
N ALA A 37 -2.20 -6.11 17.05
CA ALA A 37 -1.81 -4.96 17.88
C ALA A 37 -0.46 -4.37 17.43
N GLY A 38 -0.36 -3.04 17.45
CA GLY A 38 0.87 -2.34 17.06
C GLY A 38 1.13 -2.35 15.55
N CYS A 39 2.39 -2.54 15.14
CA CYS A 39 2.82 -2.54 13.73
C CYS A 39 3.54 -3.85 13.37
N GLY A 40 2.89 -4.99 13.63
CA GLY A 40 3.40 -6.32 13.32
C GLY A 40 2.97 -6.82 11.94
N PHE A 41 3.42 -8.03 11.58
CA PHE A 41 3.18 -8.68 10.29
C PHE A 41 1.71 -8.63 9.86
N TYR A 42 0.79 -9.11 10.71
CA TYR A 42 -0.64 -9.15 10.39
C TYR A 42 -1.23 -7.76 10.12
N LYS A 43 -0.81 -6.74 10.91
CA LYS A 43 -1.22 -5.35 10.69
C LYS A 43 -0.76 -4.85 9.33
N ILE A 44 0.52 -5.02 9.00
CA ILE A 44 1.11 -4.53 7.75
C ILE A 44 0.47 -5.20 6.54
N VAL A 45 0.24 -6.51 6.58
CA VAL A 45 -0.44 -7.23 5.48
C VAL A 45 -1.86 -6.71 5.27
N LEU A 46 -2.65 -6.56 6.34
CA LEU A 46 -4.02 -6.05 6.19
C LEU A 46 -4.04 -4.59 5.72
N LEU A 47 -3.09 -3.77 6.17
CA LEU A 47 -2.95 -2.38 5.69
C LEU A 47 -2.54 -2.33 4.22
N PHE A 48 -1.72 -3.28 3.75
CA PHE A 48 -1.44 -3.42 2.31
C PHE A 48 -2.73 -3.62 1.51
N PHE A 49 -3.62 -4.53 1.91
CA PHE A 49 -4.88 -4.77 1.20
C PHE A 49 -5.82 -3.58 1.24
N VAL A 50 -5.95 -2.95 2.41
CA VAL A 50 -6.75 -1.72 2.55
C VAL A 50 -6.16 -0.60 1.68
N GLY A 51 -4.84 -0.42 1.71
CA GLY A 51 -4.16 0.58 0.90
C GLY A 51 -4.28 0.31 -0.61
N ALA A 52 -4.14 -0.96 -1.03
CA ALA A 52 -4.30 -1.36 -2.42
C ALA A 52 -5.71 -1.09 -2.95
N PHE A 53 -6.73 -1.40 -2.16
CA PHE A 53 -8.13 -1.16 -2.51
C PHE A 53 -8.49 0.32 -2.53
N LEU A 54 -8.19 1.05 -1.45
CA LEU A 54 -8.48 2.48 -1.36
C LEU A 54 -7.69 3.30 -2.37
N GLY A 55 -6.44 2.91 -2.63
CA GLY A 55 -5.57 3.58 -3.59
C GLY A 55 -6.11 3.45 -5.02
N ASP A 56 -6.54 2.25 -5.44
CA ASP A 56 -7.15 2.04 -6.75
C ASP A 56 -8.42 2.90 -6.93
N ILE A 57 -9.31 2.91 -5.93
CA ILE A 57 -10.52 3.73 -5.96
C ILE A 57 -10.16 5.22 -6.06
N THR A 58 -9.21 5.69 -5.23
CA THR A 58 -8.80 7.09 -5.20
C THR A 58 -8.22 7.52 -6.55
N GLU A 59 -7.34 6.71 -7.14
CA GLU A 59 -6.75 6.98 -8.45
C GLU A 59 -7.79 6.94 -9.56
N THR A 60 -8.72 6.00 -9.54
CA THR A 60 -9.81 5.90 -10.50
C THR A 60 -10.71 7.14 -10.47
N ILE A 61 -11.04 7.62 -9.25
CA ILE A 61 -11.80 8.87 -9.07
C ILE A 61 -10.97 10.07 -9.52
N PHE A 62 -9.68 10.12 -9.21
CA PHE A 62 -8.78 11.18 -9.65
C PHE A 62 -8.70 11.26 -11.19
N CYS A 63 -8.55 10.12 -11.87
CA CYS A 63 -8.59 10.07 -13.34
C CYS A 63 -9.92 10.59 -13.90
N ARG A 64 -11.04 10.28 -13.25
CA ARG A 64 -12.35 10.80 -13.66
C ARG A 64 -12.44 12.31 -13.54
N ILE A 65 -11.91 12.88 -12.46
CA ILE A 65 -11.95 14.34 -12.21
C ILE A 65 -11.00 15.08 -13.15
N THR A 66 -9.79 14.57 -13.37
CA THR A 66 -8.73 15.28 -14.11
C THR A 66 -8.77 15.03 -15.61
N ALA A 67 -9.02 13.80 -16.03
CA ALA A 67 -9.03 13.39 -17.45
C ALA A 67 -10.45 13.17 -18.03
N GLY A 68 -11.49 13.25 -17.21
CA GLY A 68 -12.87 13.08 -17.65
C GLY A 68 -13.28 11.64 -17.99
N VAL A 69 -12.40 10.66 -17.79
CA VAL A 69 -12.62 9.25 -18.17
C VAL A 69 -12.59 8.33 -16.97
N TRP A 70 -13.43 7.29 -16.97
CA TRP A 70 -13.33 6.18 -16.05
C TRP A 70 -12.28 5.20 -16.55
N MET A 71 -11.20 5.05 -15.81
CA MET A 71 -10.07 4.23 -16.20
C MET A 71 -9.66 3.34 -15.01
N SER A 72 -9.49 2.03 -15.25
CA SER A 72 -8.96 1.13 -14.23
C SER A 72 -7.53 1.52 -13.86
N ARG A 73 -7.24 1.52 -12.55
CA ARG A 73 -5.92 1.75 -11.99
C ARG A 73 -5.40 0.51 -11.25
N SER A 74 -6.10 -0.63 -11.45
CA SER A 74 -5.70 -1.89 -10.83
C SER A 74 -4.36 -2.39 -11.39
N SER A 75 -3.53 -2.89 -10.48
CA SER A 75 -2.27 -3.57 -10.83
C SER A 75 -2.45 -5.05 -11.13
N VAL A 76 -3.65 -5.61 -10.88
CA VAL A 76 -3.94 -7.04 -10.99
C VAL A 76 -5.27 -7.29 -11.69
N VAL A 77 -5.40 -8.50 -12.26
CA VAL A 77 -6.59 -8.87 -13.07
C VAL A 77 -7.84 -9.17 -12.24
N TRP A 78 -7.68 -9.49 -10.95
CA TRP A 78 -8.81 -9.79 -10.07
C TRP A 78 -9.00 -8.71 -9.01
N GLY A 79 -10.04 -7.92 -9.20
CA GLY A 79 -10.47 -6.89 -8.27
C GLY A 79 -9.70 -5.57 -8.41
N PRO A 80 -10.21 -4.53 -7.74
CA PRO A 80 -9.65 -3.19 -7.79
C PRO A 80 -8.51 -3.05 -6.76
N PHE A 81 -7.32 -3.55 -7.09
CA PHE A 81 -6.16 -3.48 -6.20
C PHE A 81 -4.97 -2.86 -6.90
N SER A 82 -4.53 -1.71 -6.43
CA SER A 82 -3.26 -1.09 -6.79
C SER A 82 -2.16 -1.57 -5.86
N ILE A 83 -1.27 -2.46 -6.36
CA ILE A 83 -0.12 -2.95 -5.59
C ILE A 83 0.78 -1.80 -5.16
N VAL A 84 0.95 -0.79 -6.02
CA VAL A 84 1.76 0.40 -5.72
C VAL A 84 1.24 1.11 -4.47
N TRP A 85 -0.06 1.38 -4.39
CA TRP A 85 -0.67 1.99 -3.21
C TRP A 85 -0.62 1.09 -1.98
N GLY A 86 -0.85 -0.21 -2.16
CA GLY A 86 -0.76 -1.18 -1.08
C GLY A 86 0.63 -1.22 -0.45
N LEU A 87 1.67 -1.31 -1.27
CA LEU A 87 3.06 -1.29 -0.82
C LEU A 87 3.43 0.07 -0.22
N ALA A 88 2.99 1.19 -0.81
CA ALA A 88 3.23 2.52 -0.26
C ALA A 88 2.69 2.64 1.17
N ILE A 89 1.44 2.25 1.41
CA ILE A 89 0.82 2.29 2.74
C ILE A 89 1.51 1.34 3.72
N ALA A 90 1.83 0.12 3.29
CA ALA A 90 2.53 -0.85 4.13
C ALA A 90 3.93 -0.34 4.52
N LEU A 91 4.71 0.14 3.56
CA LEU A 91 6.08 0.63 3.78
C LEU A 91 6.10 1.91 4.61
N VAL A 92 5.29 2.93 4.25
CA VAL A 92 5.26 4.18 5.02
C VAL A 92 4.81 3.92 6.46
N THR A 93 3.86 3.00 6.66
CA THR A 93 3.43 2.63 8.02
C THR A 93 4.54 1.92 8.77
N ALA A 94 5.20 0.92 8.18
CA ALA A 94 6.30 0.21 8.81
C ALA A 94 7.46 1.14 9.18
N MET A 95 7.84 2.06 8.29
CA MET A 95 8.95 2.99 8.48
C MET A 95 8.63 4.10 9.48
N LEU A 96 7.44 4.68 9.39
CA LEU A 96 7.07 5.87 10.16
C LEU A 96 6.17 5.59 11.36
N TYR A 97 5.81 4.34 11.64
CA TYR A 97 4.95 3.99 12.78
C TYR A 97 5.42 4.60 14.11
N LYS A 98 6.72 4.56 14.38
CA LYS A 98 7.32 5.15 15.58
C LYS A 98 7.22 6.67 15.64
N TYR A 99 6.99 7.31 14.50
CA TYR A 99 6.92 8.76 14.34
C TYR A 99 5.50 9.26 14.02
N LYS A 100 4.49 8.39 14.04
CA LYS A 100 3.09 8.70 13.69
C LYS A 100 2.49 9.87 14.47
N ASP A 101 2.99 10.11 15.69
CA ASP A 101 2.53 11.18 16.58
C ASP A 101 3.37 12.47 16.46
N ARG A 102 4.37 12.52 15.56
CA ARG A 102 5.14 13.71 15.26
C ARG A 102 4.28 14.79 14.57
N SER A 103 4.83 16.01 14.43
CA SER A 103 4.14 17.13 13.80
C SER A 103 3.76 16.82 12.35
N ASP A 104 2.72 17.49 11.87
CA ASP A 104 2.26 17.35 10.48
C ASP A 104 3.35 17.76 9.49
N SER A 105 4.13 18.83 9.81
CA SER A 105 5.27 19.26 8.98
C SER A 105 6.34 18.17 8.87
N PHE A 106 6.65 17.46 9.95
CA PHE A 106 7.61 16.34 9.92
C PHE A 106 7.10 15.22 9.01
N LEU A 107 5.84 14.79 9.19
CA LEU A 107 5.23 13.74 8.38
C LEU A 107 5.13 14.14 6.91
N PHE A 108 4.81 15.42 6.64
CA PHE A 108 4.75 15.97 5.29
C PHE A 108 6.12 15.91 4.60
N ILE A 109 7.17 16.44 5.24
CA ILE A 109 8.52 16.47 4.63
C ILE A 109 9.03 15.06 4.37
N ILE A 110 8.96 14.17 5.38
CA ILE A 110 9.44 12.80 5.23
C ILE A 110 8.56 12.02 4.24
N GLY A 111 7.24 12.22 4.27
CA GLY A 111 6.31 11.63 3.31
C GLY A 111 6.57 12.06 1.86
N THR A 112 6.89 13.34 1.64
CA THR A 112 7.28 13.87 0.33
C THR A 112 8.54 13.19 -0.21
N LEU A 113 9.58 13.07 0.63
CA LEU A 113 10.85 12.46 0.24
C LEU A 113 10.71 10.95 0.00
N LEU A 114 10.09 10.24 0.93
CA LEU A 114 9.90 8.79 0.83
C LEU A 114 8.95 8.43 -0.31
N GLY A 115 7.87 9.20 -0.49
CA GLY A 115 6.91 8.99 -1.57
C GLY A 115 7.51 9.19 -2.94
N GLY A 116 8.27 10.26 -3.15
CA GLY A 116 8.98 10.50 -4.41
C GLY A 116 10.04 9.42 -4.70
N ALA A 117 10.83 9.03 -3.70
CA ALA A 117 11.80 7.92 -3.86
C ALA A 117 11.10 6.60 -4.19
N TYR A 118 10.00 6.30 -3.51
CA TYR A 118 9.19 5.10 -3.76
C TYR A 118 8.62 5.09 -5.18
N GLU A 119 8.02 6.18 -5.63
CA GLU A 119 7.44 6.30 -6.98
C GLU A 119 8.51 6.14 -8.07
N TYR A 120 9.69 6.74 -7.88
CA TYR A 120 10.82 6.57 -8.77
C TYR A 120 11.25 5.10 -8.86
N LEU A 121 11.41 4.42 -7.72
CA LEU A 121 11.78 3.01 -7.67
C LEU A 121 10.73 2.11 -8.32
N CYS A 122 9.44 2.39 -8.13
CA CYS A 122 8.36 1.66 -8.80
C CYS A 122 8.44 1.80 -10.32
N SER A 123 8.68 3.02 -10.84
CA SER A 123 8.83 3.27 -12.27
C SER A 123 10.02 2.49 -12.86
N VAL A 124 11.19 2.54 -12.20
CA VAL A 124 12.38 1.78 -12.63
C VAL A 124 12.11 0.27 -12.58
N PHE A 125 11.48 -0.21 -11.52
CA PHE A 125 11.16 -1.64 -11.37
C PHE A 125 10.24 -2.14 -12.47
N THR A 126 9.17 -1.42 -12.77
CA THR A 126 8.20 -1.83 -13.80
C THR A 126 8.82 -1.82 -15.20
N GLU A 127 9.69 -0.88 -15.49
CA GLU A 127 10.44 -0.84 -16.74
C GLU A 127 11.40 -2.04 -16.88
N ILE A 128 12.20 -2.34 -15.84
CA ILE A 128 13.15 -3.46 -15.87
C ILE A 128 12.43 -4.82 -15.95
N VAL A 129 11.35 -5.01 -15.20
CA VAL A 129 10.68 -6.32 -15.07
C VAL A 129 9.70 -6.58 -16.21
N PHE A 130 8.95 -5.55 -16.63
CA PHE A 130 7.87 -5.70 -17.59
C PHE A 130 8.17 -5.03 -18.95
N GLY A 131 9.30 -4.29 -19.06
CA GLY A 131 9.56 -3.49 -20.25
C GLY A 131 8.49 -2.44 -20.50
N LYS A 132 7.81 -1.95 -19.46
CA LYS A 132 6.67 -1.04 -19.55
C LYS A 132 6.73 0.03 -18.47
N VAL A 133 6.32 1.24 -18.86
CA VAL A 133 6.03 2.32 -17.90
C VAL A 133 4.51 2.51 -17.82
N PHE A 134 3.99 2.76 -16.62
CA PHE A 134 2.55 2.91 -16.35
C PHE A 134 2.15 4.37 -16.13
N TRP A 135 3.13 5.27 -16.01
CA TRP A 135 2.95 6.72 -15.95
C TRP A 135 4.18 7.42 -16.53
N ASP A 136 3.99 8.62 -17.04
CA ASP A 136 5.04 9.46 -17.60
C ASP A 136 4.73 10.92 -17.29
N TYR A 137 5.68 11.62 -16.65
CA TYR A 137 5.59 13.03 -16.28
C TYR A 137 6.51 13.93 -17.09
N SER A 138 7.06 13.46 -18.22
CA SER A 138 8.02 14.19 -19.05
C SER A 138 7.50 15.56 -19.49
N GLU A 139 6.19 15.65 -19.76
CA GLU A 139 5.53 16.89 -20.18
C GLU A 139 5.24 17.87 -19.02
N ILE A 140 5.47 17.45 -17.75
CA ILE A 140 5.15 18.26 -16.57
C ILE A 140 6.45 18.90 -16.03
N PRO A 141 6.49 20.21 -15.80
CA PRO A 141 7.68 20.89 -15.23
C PRO A 141 8.11 20.28 -13.89
N PHE A 142 9.40 20.36 -13.58
CA PHE A 142 10.02 19.81 -12.37
C PHE A 142 9.89 18.28 -12.23
N ASN A 143 9.89 17.56 -13.36
CA ASN A 143 10.04 16.12 -13.35
C ASN A 143 11.52 15.68 -13.29
N LEU A 144 11.75 14.46 -12.87
CA LEU A 144 13.06 13.81 -12.90
C LEU A 144 12.98 12.58 -13.81
N GLY A 145 13.42 12.75 -15.06
CA GLY A 145 13.42 11.70 -16.07
C GLY A 145 12.02 11.13 -16.40
N GLY A 146 10.96 11.95 -16.30
CA GLY A 146 9.57 11.54 -16.50
C GLY A 146 9.02 10.62 -15.42
N ARG A 147 9.84 10.15 -14.47
CA ARG A 147 9.47 9.11 -13.50
C ARG A 147 8.78 9.64 -12.26
N ILE A 148 9.19 10.82 -11.80
CA ILE A 148 8.56 11.54 -10.68
C ILE A 148 8.44 13.02 -11.02
N ASN A 149 7.51 13.68 -10.35
CA ASN A 149 7.31 15.12 -10.44
C ASN A 149 7.16 15.74 -9.05
N LEU A 150 7.73 16.94 -8.86
CA LEU A 150 7.74 17.61 -7.56
C LEU A 150 6.33 17.83 -6.99
N LEU A 151 5.35 18.17 -7.83
CA LEU A 151 3.96 18.36 -7.40
C LEU A 151 3.39 17.05 -6.82
N TYR A 152 3.62 15.92 -7.50
CA TYR A 152 3.15 14.62 -7.01
C TYR A 152 3.91 14.15 -5.77
N CYS A 153 5.20 14.52 -5.62
CA CYS A 153 5.92 14.30 -4.36
C CYS A 153 5.24 15.02 -3.19
N PHE A 154 4.73 16.23 -3.38
CA PHE A 154 3.96 16.94 -2.34
C PHE A 154 2.63 16.24 -2.04
N PHE A 155 1.96 15.66 -3.02
CA PHE A 155 0.77 14.85 -2.76
C PHE A 155 1.09 13.62 -1.89
N TRP A 156 2.23 12.97 -2.08
CA TRP A 156 2.70 11.91 -1.18
C TRP A 156 2.90 12.42 0.25
N GLY A 157 3.43 13.62 0.43
CA GLY A 157 3.56 14.27 1.74
C GLY A 157 2.19 14.52 2.41
N ILE A 158 1.24 15.05 1.66
CA ILE A 158 -0.15 15.25 2.14
C ILE A 158 -0.77 13.90 2.48
N ALA A 159 -0.62 12.89 1.61
CA ALA A 159 -1.15 11.55 1.83
C ALA A 159 -0.59 10.93 3.13
N ALA A 160 0.70 11.11 3.43
CA ALA A 160 1.31 10.63 4.68
C ALA A 160 0.70 11.30 5.92
N VAL A 161 0.47 12.62 5.89
CA VAL A 161 -0.20 13.34 7.00
C VAL A 161 -1.62 12.85 7.18
N VAL A 162 -2.41 12.80 6.11
CA VAL A 162 -3.81 12.33 6.14
C VAL A 162 -3.87 10.88 6.62
N TRP A 163 -2.97 10.04 6.15
CA TRP A 163 -2.86 8.65 6.58
C TRP A 163 -2.69 8.55 8.09
N PHE A 164 -1.62 9.10 8.65
CA PHE A 164 -1.31 8.93 10.07
C PHE A 164 -2.25 9.69 11.01
N LYS A 165 -2.75 10.86 10.61
CA LYS A 165 -3.58 11.69 11.49
C LYS A 165 -5.07 11.40 11.38
N LYS A 166 -5.53 10.87 10.26
CA LYS A 166 -6.96 10.66 10.02
C LYS A 166 -7.33 9.22 9.72
N ILE A 167 -6.65 8.54 8.79
CA ILE A 167 -7.11 7.25 8.27
C ILE A 167 -6.59 6.08 9.13
N TYR A 168 -5.28 6.03 9.37
CA TYR A 168 -4.64 4.94 10.10
C TYR A 168 -5.25 4.63 11.47
N PRO A 169 -5.56 5.62 12.35
CA PRO A 169 -6.12 5.32 13.67
C PRO A 169 -7.44 4.54 13.60
N TYR A 170 -8.32 4.90 12.65
CA TYR A 170 -9.61 4.22 12.47
C TYR A 170 -9.45 2.82 11.90
N ILE A 171 -8.64 2.69 10.84
CA ILE A 171 -8.40 1.38 10.20
C ILE A 171 -7.68 0.45 11.17
N SER A 172 -6.67 0.93 11.91
CA SER A 172 -5.98 0.15 12.92
C SER A 172 -6.93 -0.36 13.99
N ALA A 173 -7.82 0.52 14.50
CA ALA A 173 -8.82 0.15 15.50
C ALA A 173 -9.83 -0.88 14.97
N TRP A 174 -10.21 -0.82 13.69
CA TRP A 174 -11.09 -1.83 13.08
C TRP A 174 -10.39 -3.18 12.90
N ILE A 175 -9.15 -3.19 12.46
CA ILE A 175 -8.35 -4.40 12.34
C ILE A 175 -8.18 -5.08 13.71
N GLU A 176 -7.93 -4.32 14.76
CA GLU A 176 -7.73 -4.83 16.13
C GLU A 176 -9.00 -5.41 16.76
N LYS A 177 -10.18 -5.10 16.24
CA LYS A 177 -11.44 -5.74 16.66
C LYS A 177 -11.67 -7.12 16.07
N ILE A 178 -10.91 -7.53 15.05
CA ILE A 178 -11.04 -8.85 14.44
C ILE A 178 -10.59 -9.93 15.44
N PRO A 179 -11.38 -11.00 15.66
CA PRO A 179 -10.97 -12.09 16.52
C PRO A 179 -9.64 -12.70 16.06
N MET A 180 -8.80 -13.12 17.01
CA MET A 180 -7.43 -13.58 16.74
C MET A 180 -7.35 -14.68 15.67
N LEU A 181 -8.17 -15.72 15.78
CA LEU A 181 -8.16 -16.82 14.82
C LEU A 181 -8.65 -16.37 13.44
N THR A 182 -9.79 -15.66 13.40
CA THR A 182 -10.37 -15.14 12.16
C THR A 182 -9.38 -14.21 11.44
N GLY A 183 -8.72 -13.34 12.18
CA GLY A 183 -7.73 -12.42 11.62
C GLY A 183 -6.53 -13.14 11.02
N LYS A 184 -6.01 -14.17 11.69
CA LYS A 184 -4.91 -14.99 11.16
C LYS A 184 -5.33 -15.71 9.88
N VAL A 185 -6.48 -16.40 9.89
CA VAL A 185 -7.00 -17.13 8.73
C VAL A 185 -7.25 -16.18 7.56
N LEU A 186 -7.92 -15.05 7.81
CA LEU A 186 -8.15 -14.01 6.80
C LEU A 186 -6.86 -13.49 6.19
N THR A 187 -5.85 -13.20 7.01
CA THR A 187 -4.57 -12.69 6.53
C THR A 187 -3.89 -13.68 5.58
N TRP A 188 -3.81 -14.95 5.96
CA TRP A 188 -3.21 -15.98 5.11
C TRP A 188 -4.02 -16.24 3.84
N PHE A 189 -5.35 -16.26 3.92
CA PHE A 189 -6.23 -16.34 2.74
C PHE A 189 -5.94 -15.17 1.77
N LEU A 190 -5.86 -13.95 2.26
CA LEU A 190 -5.58 -12.77 1.45
C LEU A 190 -4.18 -12.83 0.82
N ILE A 191 -3.16 -13.30 1.55
CA ILE A 191 -1.81 -13.50 0.99
C ILE A 191 -1.85 -14.48 -0.17
N ILE A 192 -2.47 -15.66 0.01
CA ILE A 192 -2.57 -16.68 -1.03
C ILE A 192 -3.34 -16.12 -2.23
N PHE A 193 -4.47 -15.46 -1.99
CA PHE A 193 -5.25 -14.80 -3.03
C PHE A 193 -4.40 -13.80 -3.84
N MET A 194 -3.63 -12.94 -3.16
CA MET A 194 -2.81 -11.94 -3.86
C MET A 194 -1.66 -12.58 -4.63
N VAL A 195 -1.00 -13.61 -4.08
CA VAL A 195 0.05 -14.35 -4.79
C VAL A 195 -0.50 -14.98 -6.07
N CYS A 196 -1.65 -15.65 -6.01
CA CYS A 196 -2.32 -16.22 -7.17
C CYS A 196 -2.72 -15.12 -8.18
N ASN A 197 -3.29 -14.01 -7.69
CA ASN A 197 -3.72 -12.89 -8.51
C ASN A 197 -2.52 -12.26 -9.25
N VAL A 198 -1.40 -12.02 -8.58
CA VAL A 198 -0.17 -11.51 -9.20
C VAL A 198 0.36 -12.50 -10.25
N ALA A 199 0.41 -13.80 -9.93
CA ALA A 199 0.89 -14.81 -10.88
C ALA A 199 0.04 -14.85 -12.16
N VAL A 200 -1.29 -14.85 -12.01
CA VAL A 200 -2.21 -14.80 -13.17
C VAL A 200 -2.08 -13.48 -13.92
N SER A 201 -1.92 -12.35 -13.22
CA SER A 201 -1.75 -11.05 -13.84
C SER A 201 -0.46 -10.97 -14.68
N CYS A 202 0.64 -11.52 -14.15
CA CYS A 202 1.90 -11.61 -14.90
C CYS A 202 1.74 -12.47 -16.16
N ILE A 203 1.12 -13.65 -16.07
CA ILE A 203 0.88 -14.52 -17.22
C ILE A 203 0.02 -13.78 -18.28
N ALA A 204 -1.07 -13.15 -17.85
CA ALA A 204 -1.96 -12.40 -18.73
C ALA A 204 -1.26 -11.23 -19.43
N LEU A 205 -0.43 -10.48 -18.69
CA LEU A 205 0.30 -9.32 -19.20
C LEU A 205 1.38 -9.74 -20.22
N VAL A 206 2.14 -10.81 -19.92
CA VAL A 206 3.12 -11.38 -20.86
C VAL A 206 2.43 -11.87 -22.12
N ARG A 207 1.31 -12.59 -22.00
CA ARG A 207 0.55 -13.06 -23.17
C ARG A 207 -0.04 -11.91 -23.99
N TYR A 208 -0.51 -10.86 -23.34
CA TYR A 208 -0.99 -9.65 -24.04
C TYR A 208 0.12 -9.02 -24.88
N ASP A 209 1.34 -8.92 -24.34
CA ASP A 209 2.50 -8.40 -25.06
C ASP A 209 2.94 -9.33 -26.21
N GLU A 210 2.98 -10.64 -26.00
CA GLU A 210 3.30 -11.65 -27.00
C GLU A 210 2.29 -11.64 -28.17
N ARG A 211 0.98 -11.53 -27.88
CA ARG A 211 -0.05 -11.41 -28.94
C ARG A 211 0.12 -10.13 -29.74
N GLY A 212 0.45 -9.01 -29.10
CA GLY A 212 0.77 -7.76 -29.80
C GLY A 212 1.95 -7.87 -30.77
N LYS A 213 2.87 -8.82 -30.52
CA LYS A 213 4.01 -9.18 -31.39
C LYS A 213 3.71 -10.31 -32.37
N GLY A 214 2.47 -10.81 -32.43
CA GLY A 214 2.05 -11.89 -33.31
C GLY A 214 2.49 -13.29 -32.87
N VAL A 215 2.93 -13.48 -31.62
CA VAL A 215 3.38 -14.79 -31.09
C VAL A 215 2.16 -15.65 -30.76
N VAL A 216 2.09 -16.84 -31.37
CA VAL A 216 1.01 -17.81 -31.16
C VAL A 216 1.21 -18.60 -29.88
N ALA A 217 0.09 -18.96 -29.20
CA ALA A 217 0.13 -19.76 -27.99
C ALA A 217 0.60 -21.20 -28.27
N GLU A 218 1.68 -21.64 -27.62
CA GLU A 218 2.28 -22.95 -27.82
C GLU A 218 1.82 -23.98 -26.76
N ASN A 219 1.55 -23.53 -25.53
CA ASN A 219 1.22 -24.41 -24.42
C ASN A 219 -0.18 -24.13 -23.82
N SER A 220 -0.65 -25.07 -22.97
CA SER A 220 -2.00 -24.98 -22.39
C SER A 220 -2.21 -23.75 -21.50
N ILE A 221 -1.17 -23.24 -20.81
CA ILE A 221 -1.26 -22.05 -19.96
C ILE A 221 -1.46 -20.82 -20.82
N GLN A 222 -0.72 -20.71 -21.94
CA GLN A 222 -0.83 -19.60 -22.89
C GLN A 222 -2.22 -19.59 -23.54
N LYS A 223 -2.73 -20.75 -23.99
CA LYS A 223 -4.08 -20.89 -24.56
C LYS A 223 -5.15 -20.50 -23.55
N TRP A 224 -5.03 -20.97 -22.33
CA TRP A 224 -5.93 -20.59 -21.23
C TRP A 224 -5.90 -19.07 -20.99
N ALA A 225 -4.73 -18.46 -20.98
CA ALA A 225 -4.60 -17.02 -20.80
C ALA A 225 -5.22 -16.23 -21.97
N ASP A 226 -5.05 -16.69 -23.21
CA ASP A 226 -5.66 -16.06 -24.38
C ASP A 226 -7.19 -16.15 -24.38
N GLU A 227 -7.73 -17.28 -23.91
CA GLU A 227 -9.18 -17.49 -23.79
C GLU A 227 -9.82 -16.61 -22.68
N HIS A 228 -9.14 -16.45 -21.53
CA HIS A 228 -9.71 -15.77 -20.36
C HIS A 228 -9.33 -14.29 -20.26
N TYR A 229 -8.24 -13.87 -20.90
CA TYR A 229 -7.67 -12.53 -20.88
C TYR A 229 -7.33 -12.07 -22.30
N ASP A 230 -8.37 -11.94 -23.14
CA ASP A 230 -8.25 -11.41 -24.50
C ASP A 230 -7.80 -9.94 -24.51
N ASP A 231 -7.47 -9.40 -25.67
CA ASP A 231 -6.91 -8.06 -25.81
C ASP A 231 -7.90 -6.99 -25.33
N ALA A 232 -9.18 -7.14 -25.62
CA ALA A 232 -10.20 -6.17 -25.18
C ALA A 232 -10.33 -6.12 -23.66
N LYS A 233 -10.20 -7.26 -22.99
CA LYS A 233 -10.19 -7.35 -21.52
C LYS A 233 -8.91 -6.76 -20.93
N MET A 234 -7.77 -7.04 -21.55
CA MET A 234 -6.47 -6.51 -21.11
C MET A 234 -6.38 -5.00 -21.27
N GLU A 235 -6.85 -4.43 -22.37
CA GLU A 235 -6.96 -2.97 -22.58
C GLU A 235 -7.85 -2.30 -21.53
N LYS A 236 -8.94 -2.96 -21.12
CA LYS A 236 -9.81 -2.46 -20.07
C LYS A 236 -9.16 -2.50 -18.69
N ILE A 237 -8.36 -3.53 -18.38
CA ILE A 237 -7.68 -3.67 -17.09
C ILE A 237 -6.44 -2.76 -17.02
N TYR A 238 -5.66 -2.70 -18.09
CA TYR A 238 -4.38 -1.97 -18.16
C TYR A 238 -4.36 -0.92 -19.28
N PRO A 239 -5.24 0.08 -19.25
CA PRO A 239 -5.40 1.04 -20.34
C PRO A 239 -4.16 1.90 -20.61
N ASN A 240 -3.25 2.01 -19.64
CA ASN A 240 -2.02 2.80 -19.75
C ASN A 240 -0.74 1.96 -19.90
N ALA A 241 -0.85 0.65 -20.11
CA ALA A 241 0.33 -0.18 -20.32
C ALA A 241 0.94 0.09 -21.69
N LYS A 242 1.94 0.99 -21.76
CA LYS A 242 2.71 1.27 -22.97
C LYS A 242 4.02 0.48 -22.96
N ALA A 243 4.38 -0.11 -24.11
CA ALA A 243 5.71 -0.69 -24.29
C ALA A 243 6.77 0.43 -24.23
N THR A 244 7.92 0.17 -23.60
CA THR A 244 9.12 1.00 -23.73
C THR A 244 9.78 0.66 -25.05
N GLU A 245 10.08 1.69 -25.87
CA GLU A 245 10.88 1.56 -27.09
C GLU A 245 12.33 1.18 -26.80
#